data_33664dba742c3dae830860600e516069
#
_entry.id   33664dba742c3dae830860600e516069
#
_cell.length_a   1.000
_cell.length_b   1.000
_cell.length_c   1.000
_cell.angle_alpha   90.00
_cell.angle_beta   90.00
_cell.angle_gamma   90.00
#
_symmetry.space_group_name_H-M   'P 1'
#
loop_
_entity.id
_entity.type
_entity.pdbx_description
1 polymer ?
#
loop_
_entity_poly.entity_id
_entity_poly.type
_entity_poly.pdbx_seq_one_letter_code
_entity_poly.pdbx_strand_id
1 'polypeptide(L)'
;MACGAPVIGANTSSLPEVIGLDEALFDPFDVKAITAKLAEALTDESFRQRLRAHGLQQAKKFTWDETARRAIAAWEGLHGRTRQPSEYLAQSLRHERLLTAIASMSTQVSEPVLVALSHCLAQNENSGIERQLFLDVSELCQRDAATGVQRVVRSYLKWLLQCPPAGFRVEPVYATLDQGYRYARRFTLRFLGQSDAQASDEPVRWQRGDLFFGLDMQHHVQLAHASFYRQLMHEGVTVKFMVYDLLPIQFADLFKDSDAKDLHKQWLAMIAATDGAICISKATADAFDAWITEHAVPRAPTFRTSWVHIGADIDGSQPSSGLPDDAEAVLQTLCQRPTFLCVSTIEPRKRQQQILEAIERLWQDGIDVNLVFVGQLGWKTEALAERLRRHSEAGRRLFWLQGISDEYLEKVYAASTCLIAASLNEGFGLSLIEAARHGLPIIARDIPVFREVAGEYATY
;
A
#
# COMPACT_ATOMS: atom_id res chain seq x y z
N MET A 1 12.49 -12.76 -12.20
CA MET A 1 13.52 -13.25 -11.24
C MET A 1 12.92 -14.28 -10.29
N ALA A 2 11.88 -13.96 -9.55
CA ALA A 2 11.29 -14.90 -8.58
C ALA A 2 10.83 -16.25 -9.19
N CYS A 3 10.37 -16.24 -10.43
CA CYS A 3 9.97 -17.44 -11.19
C CYS A 3 11.13 -18.23 -11.81
N GLY A 4 12.37 -17.91 -11.48
CA GLY A 4 13.55 -18.56 -12.08
C GLY A 4 13.81 -18.23 -13.55
N ALA A 5 13.16 -17.21 -14.12
CA ALA A 5 13.46 -16.76 -15.46
C ALA A 5 14.80 -16.01 -15.52
N PRO A 6 15.64 -16.21 -16.56
CA PRO A 6 16.83 -15.41 -16.77
C PRO A 6 16.42 -13.99 -17.17
N VAL A 7 17.05 -12.99 -16.57
CA VAL A 7 16.67 -11.58 -16.74
C VAL A 7 17.85 -10.78 -17.24
N ILE A 8 17.62 -10.00 -18.30
CA ILE A 8 18.50 -8.93 -18.75
C ILE A 8 17.71 -7.64 -18.77
N GLY A 9 18.34 -6.49 -18.62
CA GLY A 9 17.61 -5.21 -18.55
C GLY A 9 18.46 -4.01 -18.95
N ALA A 10 17.78 -2.88 -19.14
CA ALA A 10 18.46 -1.63 -19.47
C ALA A 10 19.25 -1.08 -18.26
N ASN A 11 20.40 -0.50 -18.51
CA ASN A 11 21.21 0.16 -17.48
C ASN A 11 20.68 1.60 -17.20
N THR A 12 19.40 1.69 -16.91
CA THR A 12 18.71 2.97 -16.62
C THR A 12 17.69 2.82 -15.51
N SER A 13 17.33 3.95 -14.88
CA SER A 13 16.33 4.03 -13.82
C SER A 13 16.63 3.06 -12.66
N SER A 14 15.63 2.35 -12.15
CA SER A 14 15.74 1.39 -11.04
C SER A 14 16.19 -0.03 -11.47
N LEU A 15 16.31 -0.30 -12.78
CA LEU A 15 16.66 -1.64 -13.27
C LEU A 15 18.00 -2.16 -12.75
N PRO A 16 19.09 -1.35 -12.72
CA PRO A 16 20.35 -1.78 -12.12
C PRO A 16 20.22 -2.21 -10.66
N GLU A 17 19.43 -1.48 -9.87
CA GLU A 17 19.18 -1.80 -8.48
C GLU A 17 18.33 -3.08 -8.31
N VAL A 18 17.28 -3.20 -9.12
CA VAL A 18 16.37 -4.35 -9.07
C VAL A 18 17.05 -5.62 -9.56
N ILE A 19 17.78 -5.57 -10.68
CA ILE A 19 18.49 -6.71 -11.25
C ILE A 19 19.72 -7.05 -10.41
N GLY A 20 20.49 -6.04 -10.00
CA GLY A 20 21.64 -6.18 -9.11
C GLY A 20 22.78 -7.02 -9.71
N LEU A 21 22.92 -7.04 -11.04
CA LEU A 21 23.94 -7.80 -11.75
C LEU A 21 24.36 -7.06 -13.03
N ASP A 22 25.55 -6.47 -13.03
CA ASP A 22 26.02 -5.63 -14.12
C ASP A 22 26.10 -6.37 -15.47
N GLU A 23 26.51 -7.64 -15.47
CA GLU A 23 26.56 -8.44 -16.71
C GLU A 23 25.18 -8.66 -17.37
N ALA A 24 24.08 -8.45 -16.62
CA ALA A 24 22.71 -8.55 -17.13
C ALA A 24 22.21 -7.25 -17.78
N LEU A 25 22.97 -6.15 -17.67
CA LEU A 25 22.54 -4.83 -18.09
C LEU A 25 23.06 -4.49 -19.49
N PHE A 26 22.31 -3.65 -20.20
CA PHE A 26 22.70 -3.09 -21.50
C PHE A 26 22.30 -1.63 -21.61
N ASP A 27 22.96 -0.89 -22.49
CA ASP A 27 22.58 0.48 -22.84
C ASP A 27 21.31 0.46 -23.71
N PRO A 28 20.18 1.03 -23.26
CA PRO A 28 18.92 1.05 -24.00
C PRO A 28 18.97 1.95 -25.25
N PHE A 29 19.96 2.84 -25.36
CA PHE A 29 20.12 3.73 -26.50
C PHE A 29 21.06 3.17 -27.57
N ASP A 30 21.72 2.03 -27.29
CA ASP A 30 22.58 1.35 -28.25
C ASP A 30 21.96 0.04 -28.74
N VAL A 31 21.40 0.06 -29.96
CA VAL A 31 20.81 -1.12 -30.61
C VAL A 31 21.78 -2.28 -30.69
N LYS A 32 23.10 -2.02 -30.85
CA LYS A 32 24.11 -3.10 -30.93
C LYS A 32 24.30 -3.76 -29.56
N ALA A 33 24.31 -2.96 -28.47
CA ALA A 33 24.39 -3.48 -27.12
C ALA A 33 23.15 -4.34 -26.77
N ILE A 34 21.96 -3.88 -27.15
CA ILE A 34 20.72 -4.65 -27.00
C ILE A 34 20.80 -5.96 -27.75
N THR A 35 21.17 -5.92 -29.05
CA THR A 35 21.24 -7.10 -29.88
C THR A 35 22.26 -8.11 -29.36
N ALA A 36 23.44 -7.64 -28.93
CA ALA A 36 24.47 -8.50 -28.36
C ALA A 36 23.99 -9.18 -27.08
N LYS A 37 23.35 -8.45 -26.19
CA LYS A 37 22.82 -8.98 -24.91
C LYS A 37 21.68 -9.97 -25.12
N LEU A 38 20.81 -9.74 -26.07
CA LEU A 38 19.76 -10.68 -26.48
C LEU A 38 20.36 -11.95 -27.07
N ALA A 39 21.34 -11.82 -27.99
CA ALA A 39 22.02 -12.96 -28.57
C ALA A 39 22.72 -13.80 -27.49
N GLU A 40 23.45 -13.18 -26.57
CA GLU A 40 24.10 -13.85 -25.44
C GLU A 40 23.07 -14.61 -24.60
N ALA A 41 21.95 -13.96 -24.22
CA ALA A 41 20.91 -14.61 -23.45
C ALA A 41 20.20 -15.76 -24.18
N LEU A 42 20.13 -15.73 -25.51
CA LEU A 42 19.53 -16.80 -26.31
C LEU A 42 20.48 -17.98 -26.59
N THR A 43 21.78 -17.72 -26.76
CA THR A 43 22.75 -18.72 -27.23
C THR A 43 23.64 -19.29 -26.12
N ASP A 44 23.87 -18.57 -25.03
CA ASP A 44 24.72 -19.01 -23.91
C ASP A 44 23.89 -19.55 -22.73
N GLU A 45 23.84 -20.89 -22.62
CA GLU A 45 23.16 -21.57 -21.51
C GLU A 45 23.83 -21.29 -20.17
N SER A 46 25.15 -21.14 -20.12
CA SER A 46 25.86 -20.85 -18.88
C SER A 46 25.52 -19.46 -18.35
N PHE A 47 25.36 -18.48 -19.24
CA PHE A 47 24.88 -17.15 -18.94
C PHE A 47 23.45 -17.21 -18.40
N ARG A 48 22.53 -17.91 -19.05
CA ARG A 48 21.16 -18.10 -18.58
C ARG A 48 21.10 -18.70 -17.18
N GLN A 49 21.94 -19.70 -16.92
CA GLN A 49 21.99 -20.33 -15.58
C GLN A 49 22.49 -19.37 -14.50
N ARG A 50 23.49 -18.52 -14.80
CA ARG A 50 23.95 -17.48 -13.86
C ARG A 50 22.83 -16.47 -13.59
N LEU A 51 22.14 -16.00 -14.63
CA LEU A 51 21.02 -15.08 -14.51
C LEU A 51 19.87 -15.65 -13.64
N ARG A 52 19.51 -16.92 -13.85
CA ARG A 52 18.50 -17.62 -13.05
C ARG A 52 18.91 -17.73 -11.58
N ALA A 53 20.11 -18.22 -11.34
CA ALA A 53 20.62 -18.40 -9.97
C ALA A 53 20.68 -17.06 -9.22
N HIS A 54 21.20 -16.02 -9.86
CA HIS A 54 21.25 -14.68 -9.31
C HIS A 54 19.84 -14.13 -9.07
N GLY A 55 18.93 -14.25 -10.06
CA GLY A 55 17.59 -13.74 -10.00
C GLY A 55 16.78 -14.29 -8.82
N LEU A 56 16.88 -15.60 -8.56
CA LEU A 56 16.23 -16.23 -7.39
C LEU A 56 16.76 -15.70 -6.05
N GLN A 57 18.06 -15.37 -5.96
CA GLN A 57 18.60 -14.77 -4.74
C GLN A 57 18.22 -13.29 -4.59
N GLN A 58 18.26 -12.56 -5.70
CA GLN A 58 17.93 -11.13 -5.74
C GLN A 58 16.47 -10.90 -5.37
N ALA A 59 15.56 -11.73 -5.89
CA ALA A 59 14.12 -11.65 -5.60
C ALA A 59 13.79 -11.75 -4.10
N LYS A 60 14.60 -12.50 -3.32
CA LYS A 60 14.44 -12.61 -1.87
C LYS A 60 14.65 -11.31 -1.10
N LYS A 61 15.30 -10.32 -1.72
CA LYS A 61 15.51 -8.99 -1.12
C LYS A 61 14.27 -8.10 -1.18
N PHE A 62 13.28 -8.45 -2.01
CA PHE A 62 12.04 -7.69 -2.22
C PHE A 62 10.87 -8.37 -1.49
N THR A 63 10.95 -8.40 -0.17
CA THR A 63 9.91 -8.91 0.73
C THR A 63 9.21 -7.77 1.46
N TRP A 64 8.02 -8.04 2.02
CA TRP A 64 7.35 -7.09 2.91
C TRP A 64 8.22 -6.66 4.09
N ASP A 65 8.95 -7.60 4.68
CA ASP A 65 9.86 -7.32 5.80
C ASP A 65 10.96 -6.34 5.39
N GLU A 66 11.53 -6.52 4.19
CA GLU A 66 12.56 -5.62 3.68
C GLU A 66 11.98 -4.25 3.32
N THR A 67 10.79 -4.22 2.72
CA THR A 67 10.07 -2.98 2.40
C THR A 67 9.80 -2.19 3.67
N ALA A 68 9.25 -2.83 4.69
CA ALA A 68 8.96 -2.20 5.96
C ALA A 68 10.24 -1.76 6.68
N ARG A 69 11.30 -2.58 6.68
CA ARG A 69 12.60 -2.23 7.27
C ARG A 69 13.20 -1.00 6.60
N ARG A 70 13.15 -0.89 5.26
CA ARG A 70 13.64 0.29 4.52
C ARG A 70 12.81 1.54 4.79
N ALA A 71 11.49 1.40 4.88
CA ALA A 71 10.61 2.52 5.25
C ALA A 71 10.95 3.05 6.64
N ILE A 72 11.13 2.14 7.61
CA ILE A 72 11.52 2.47 8.97
C ILE A 72 12.90 3.11 9.00
N ALA A 73 13.90 2.53 8.33
CA ALA A 73 15.25 3.08 8.28
C ALA A 73 15.27 4.50 7.65
N ALA A 74 14.43 4.75 6.65
CA ALA A 74 14.26 6.07 6.07
C ALA A 74 13.66 7.06 7.09
N TRP A 75 12.66 6.63 7.89
CA TRP A 75 12.07 7.45 8.95
C TRP A 75 13.07 7.74 10.07
N GLU A 76 13.79 6.71 10.52
CA GLU A 76 14.84 6.86 11.54
C GLU A 76 15.98 7.77 11.05
N GLY A 77 16.40 7.63 9.80
CA GLY A 77 17.41 8.48 9.17
C GLY A 77 16.98 9.94 9.05
N LEU A 78 15.70 10.20 8.76
CA LEU A 78 15.12 11.54 8.78
C LEU A 78 15.05 12.10 10.20
N HIS A 79 14.64 11.27 11.16
CA HIS A 79 14.56 11.66 12.56
C HIS A 79 15.93 11.92 13.18
N GLY A 80 16.95 11.10 12.89
CA GLY A 80 18.31 11.29 13.35
C GLY A 80 18.98 12.57 12.82
N ARG A 81 18.58 13.05 11.65
CA ARG A 81 19.07 14.31 11.07
C ARG A 81 18.46 15.57 11.72
N THR A 82 17.32 15.43 12.39
CA THR A 82 16.62 16.56 13.04
C THR A 82 16.99 16.72 14.52
N ARG A 83 17.69 15.76 15.13
CA ARG A 83 18.15 15.83 16.52
C ARG A 83 19.67 16.01 16.60
N GLN A 84 20.09 17.26 16.83
CA GLN A 84 21.45 17.49 17.34
C GLN A 84 21.49 17.15 18.86
N PRO A 85 22.61 16.57 19.38
CA PRO A 85 22.76 16.29 20.80
C PRO A 85 22.58 17.50 21.72
N SER A 86 22.74 18.71 21.18
CA SER A 86 22.49 19.97 21.88
C SER A 86 21.03 20.23 22.26
N GLU A 87 20.06 19.60 21.55
CA GLU A 87 18.63 19.78 21.88
C GLU A 87 18.22 19.02 23.12
N TYR A 88 18.77 17.83 23.37
CA TYR A 88 18.46 17.05 24.58
C TYR A 88 18.96 17.76 25.85
N LEU A 89 20.18 18.30 25.83
CA LEU A 89 20.72 19.13 26.91
C LEU A 89 19.92 20.43 27.08
N ALA A 90 19.53 21.07 26.00
CA ALA A 90 18.72 22.27 26.04
C ALA A 90 17.31 22.00 26.58
N GLN A 91 16.74 20.82 26.31
CA GLN A 91 15.43 20.41 26.82
C GLN A 91 15.48 20.09 28.32
N SER A 92 16.52 19.40 28.78
CA SER A 92 16.74 19.11 30.20
C SER A 92 16.92 20.41 31.02
N LEU A 93 17.71 21.37 30.49
CA LEU A 93 17.88 22.70 31.11
C LEU A 93 16.61 23.54 31.10
N ARG A 94 15.76 23.43 30.06
CA ARG A 94 14.45 24.08 30.03
C ARG A 94 13.52 23.52 31.07
N HIS A 95 13.52 22.22 31.27
CA HIS A 95 12.74 21.52 32.28
C HIS A 95 13.14 21.98 33.67
N GLU A 96 14.41 21.96 34.04
CA GLU A 96 14.89 22.45 35.34
C GLU A 96 14.53 23.91 35.58
N ARG A 97 14.65 24.77 34.56
CA ARG A 97 14.24 26.17 34.65
C ARG A 97 12.73 26.34 34.88
N LEU A 98 11.91 25.53 34.20
CA LEU A 98 10.46 25.54 34.36
C LEU A 98 10.06 25.08 35.77
N LEU A 99 10.62 23.98 36.25
CA LEU A 99 10.40 23.50 37.61
C LEU A 99 10.82 24.53 38.67
N THR A 100 11.95 25.18 38.48
CA THR A 100 12.46 26.23 39.36
C THR A 100 11.54 27.45 39.34
N ALA A 101 11.04 27.85 38.17
CA ALA A 101 10.09 28.95 38.03
C ALA A 101 8.76 28.64 38.74
N ILE A 102 8.21 27.42 38.56
CA ILE A 102 6.96 27.00 39.24
C ILE A 102 7.17 26.88 40.73
N ALA A 103 8.30 26.34 41.20
CA ALA A 103 8.63 26.30 42.62
C ALA A 103 8.72 27.69 43.23
N SER A 104 9.25 28.68 42.50
CA SER A 104 9.29 30.09 42.96
C SER A 104 7.92 30.74 43.01
N MET A 105 6.92 30.26 42.28
CA MET A 105 5.55 30.72 42.30
C MET A 105 4.70 30.08 43.43
N SER A 106 5.23 29.06 44.09
CA SER A 106 4.46 28.22 45.06
C SER A 106 3.88 29.01 46.25
N THR A 107 4.47 30.17 46.60
CA THR A 107 3.97 31.07 47.62
C THR A 107 2.85 31.99 47.16
N GLN A 108 2.57 32.06 45.86
CA GLN A 108 1.58 32.96 45.25
C GLN A 108 0.41 32.21 44.61
N VAL A 109 0.47 30.87 44.53
CA VAL A 109 -0.49 30.06 43.81
C VAL A 109 -1.13 29.05 44.76
N SER A 110 -2.45 28.87 44.66
CA SER A 110 -3.17 27.90 45.52
C SER A 110 -2.80 26.46 45.22
N GLU A 111 -2.86 25.60 46.21
CA GLU A 111 -2.53 24.16 46.09
C GLU A 111 -3.27 23.45 44.93
N PRO A 112 -4.57 23.67 44.65
CA PRO A 112 -5.25 23.06 43.51
C PRO A 112 -4.64 23.45 42.16
N VAL A 113 -4.12 24.68 42.02
CA VAL A 113 -3.48 25.15 40.81
C VAL A 113 -2.08 24.51 40.67
N LEU A 114 -1.36 24.33 41.75
CA LEU A 114 -0.06 23.62 41.75
C LEU A 114 -0.25 22.16 41.36
N VAL A 115 -1.30 21.50 41.86
CA VAL A 115 -1.65 20.13 41.47
C VAL A 115 -2.00 20.07 39.99
N ALA A 116 -2.80 21.00 39.48
CA ALA A 116 -3.13 21.06 38.05
C ALA A 116 -1.89 21.30 37.20
N LEU A 117 -1.00 22.19 37.60
CA LEU A 117 0.28 22.44 36.93
C LEU A 117 1.20 21.19 36.94
N SER A 118 1.29 20.48 38.08
CA SER A 118 2.09 19.28 38.17
C SER A 118 1.53 18.15 37.27
N HIS A 119 0.21 18.03 37.15
CA HIS A 119 -0.44 17.13 36.22
C HIS A 119 -0.15 17.52 34.75
N CYS A 120 -0.22 18.80 34.41
CA CYS A 120 0.15 19.30 33.10
C CYS A 120 1.61 19.02 32.78
N LEU A 121 2.52 19.23 33.72
CA LEU A 121 3.93 18.92 33.56
C LEU A 121 4.14 17.42 33.36
N ALA A 122 3.57 16.60 34.21
CA ALA A 122 3.69 15.14 34.10
C ALA A 122 3.10 14.60 32.76
N GLN A 123 2.10 15.27 32.21
CA GLN A 123 1.56 14.92 30.89
C GLN A 123 2.42 15.41 29.72
N ASN A 124 3.10 16.56 29.90
CA ASN A 124 3.93 17.17 28.87
C ASN A 124 5.40 16.69 28.91
N GLU A 125 5.83 16.04 29.99
CA GLU A 125 7.20 15.63 30.21
C GLU A 125 7.28 14.13 30.49
N ASN A 126 7.26 13.37 29.43
CA ASN A 126 7.61 11.95 29.47
C ASN A 126 9.11 11.78 29.19
N SER A 127 9.93 12.18 30.12
CA SER A 127 11.38 11.86 30.09
C SER A 127 11.55 10.37 30.38
N GLY A 128 11.71 9.58 29.33
CA GLY A 128 11.99 8.14 29.39
C GLY A 128 10.91 7.23 28.82
N ILE A 129 9.80 7.75 28.33
CA ILE A 129 8.82 6.95 27.63
C ILE A 129 9.21 6.84 26.16
N GLU A 130 9.18 5.62 25.68
CA GLU A 130 9.29 5.26 24.27
C GLU A 130 8.34 6.12 23.41
N ARG A 131 8.84 6.70 22.31
CA ARG A 131 8.00 7.51 21.40
C ARG A 131 6.89 6.65 20.84
N GLN A 132 5.77 7.26 20.54
CA GLN A 132 4.64 6.58 19.95
C GLN A 132 4.63 6.74 18.44
N LEU A 133 4.39 5.63 17.74
CA LEU A 133 3.96 5.62 16.36
C LEU A 133 2.45 5.42 16.35
N PHE A 134 1.68 6.52 16.23
CA PHE A 134 0.24 6.45 16.02
C PHE A 134 -0.05 5.97 14.60
N LEU A 135 -0.68 4.83 14.50
CA LEU A 135 -1.03 4.21 13.22
C LEU A 135 -2.54 4.34 12.99
N ASP A 136 -2.94 5.25 12.12
CA ASP A 136 -4.36 5.44 11.81
C ASP A 136 -4.92 4.23 11.06
N VAL A 137 -5.91 3.59 11.66
CA VAL A 137 -6.63 2.42 11.13
C VAL A 137 -8.15 2.66 11.18
N SER A 138 -8.57 3.91 10.99
CA SER A 138 -9.97 4.35 11.19
C SER A 138 -10.97 3.61 10.33
N GLU A 139 -10.70 3.36 9.05
CA GLU A 139 -11.62 2.60 8.19
C GLU A 139 -11.65 1.13 8.59
N LEU A 140 -10.48 0.52 8.78
CA LEU A 140 -10.36 -0.90 9.13
C LEU A 140 -11.04 -1.23 10.47
N CYS A 141 -10.99 -0.32 11.45
CA CYS A 141 -11.67 -0.47 12.74
C CYS A 141 -13.20 -0.47 12.61
N GLN A 142 -13.74 0.32 11.67
CA GLN A 142 -15.18 0.54 11.51
C GLN A 142 -15.79 -0.40 10.49
N ARG A 143 -15.07 -0.68 9.40
CA ARG A 143 -15.56 -1.47 8.29
C ARG A 143 -14.42 -2.23 7.61
N ASP A 144 -14.50 -3.53 7.67
CA ASP A 144 -13.62 -4.41 6.93
C ASP A 144 -14.30 -4.90 5.65
N ALA A 145 -13.98 -4.26 4.52
CA ALA A 145 -14.54 -4.59 3.21
C ALA A 145 -13.61 -5.52 2.39
N ALA A 146 -12.51 -6.03 2.98
CA ALA A 146 -11.53 -6.91 2.35
C ALA A 146 -10.97 -6.36 1.01
N THR A 147 -10.82 -5.03 0.89
CA THR A 147 -10.26 -4.38 -0.30
C THR A 147 -8.74 -4.54 -0.37
N GLY A 148 -8.14 -4.26 -1.55
CA GLY A 148 -6.69 -4.24 -1.70
C GLY A 148 -6.00 -3.26 -0.74
N VAL A 149 -6.58 -2.07 -0.50
CA VAL A 149 -6.08 -1.09 0.47
C VAL A 149 -6.09 -1.68 1.87
N GLN A 150 -7.21 -2.28 2.30
CA GLN A 150 -7.31 -2.87 3.63
C GLN A 150 -6.39 -4.08 3.83
N ARG A 151 -6.09 -4.83 2.77
CA ARG A 151 -5.05 -5.88 2.82
C ARG A 151 -3.68 -5.27 3.15
N VAL A 152 -3.32 -4.17 2.51
CA VAL A 152 -2.08 -3.43 2.80
C VAL A 152 -2.08 -2.93 4.24
N VAL A 153 -3.15 -2.28 4.68
CA VAL A 153 -3.29 -1.76 6.06
C VAL A 153 -3.11 -2.88 7.10
N ARG A 154 -3.74 -4.04 6.89
CA ARG A 154 -3.57 -5.20 7.78
C ARG A 154 -2.14 -5.71 7.82
N SER A 155 -1.50 -5.80 6.66
CA SER A 155 -0.11 -6.28 6.56
C SER A 155 0.84 -5.36 7.29
N TYR A 156 0.73 -4.04 7.10
CA TYR A 156 1.51 -3.04 7.85
C TYR A 156 1.22 -3.09 9.34
N LEU A 157 -0.06 -3.12 9.73
CA LEU A 157 -0.46 -3.21 11.14
C LEU A 157 0.14 -4.44 11.82
N LYS A 158 -0.05 -5.62 11.24
CA LYS A 158 0.48 -6.88 11.78
C LYS A 158 1.99 -6.81 11.94
N TRP A 159 2.68 -6.37 10.89
CA TRP A 159 4.13 -6.34 10.90
C TRP A 159 4.67 -5.32 11.92
N LEU A 160 4.13 -4.11 11.96
CA LEU A 160 4.56 -3.06 12.90
C LEU A 160 4.29 -3.44 14.35
N LEU A 161 3.18 -4.15 14.65
CA LEU A 161 2.91 -4.65 15.99
C LEU A 161 3.90 -5.76 16.42
N GLN A 162 4.36 -6.59 15.47
CA GLN A 162 5.34 -7.65 15.75
C GLN A 162 6.77 -7.13 15.81
N CYS A 163 7.10 -6.16 14.98
CA CYS A 163 8.44 -5.60 14.81
C CYS A 163 8.40 -4.07 14.88
N PRO A 164 8.15 -3.47 16.06
CA PRO A 164 8.08 -2.03 16.19
C PRO A 164 9.45 -1.39 15.85
N PRO A 165 9.45 -0.18 15.26
CA PRO A 165 10.66 0.57 15.01
C PRO A 165 11.42 0.84 16.32
N ALA A 166 12.75 0.78 16.27
CA ALA A 166 13.57 1.02 17.44
C ALA A 166 13.27 2.40 18.07
N GLY A 167 12.95 2.39 19.37
CA GLY A 167 12.59 3.60 20.13
C GLY A 167 11.16 4.10 19.89
N PHE A 168 10.30 3.28 19.24
CA PHE A 168 8.88 3.56 19.11
C PHE A 168 8.02 2.42 19.66
N ARG A 169 6.95 2.79 20.32
CA ARG A 169 5.81 1.92 20.60
C ARG A 169 4.73 2.16 19.55
N VAL A 170 4.29 1.11 18.89
CA VAL A 170 3.23 1.19 17.88
C VAL A 170 1.87 1.23 18.58
N GLU A 171 1.13 2.28 18.33
CA GLU A 171 -0.21 2.50 18.87
C GLU A 171 -1.22 2.68 17.73
N PRO A 172 -1.96 1.63 17.38
CA PRO A 172 -3.08 1.78 16.46
C PRO A 172 -4.11 2.74 17.03
N VAL A 173 -4.57 3.66 16.18
CA VAL A 173 -5.53 4.71 16.57
C VAL A 173 -6.64 4.81 15.54
N TYR A 174 -7.80 5.30 15.97
CA TYR A 174 -8.92 5.57 15.08
C TYR A 174 -9.66 6.84 15.51
N ALA A 175 -10.35 7.44 14.56
CA ALA A 175 -11.30 8.51 14.80
C ALA A 175 -12.61 8.22 14.07
N THR A 176 -13.67 8.94 14.44
CA THR A 176 -14.94 8.98 13.72
C THR A 176 -15.24 10.43 13.33
N LEU A 177 -16.33 10.68 12.60
CA LEU A 177 -16.72 12.05 12.28
C LEU A 177 -16.99 12.89 13.53
N ASP A 178 -17.55 12.26 14.57
CA ASP A 178 -18.02 12.93 15.78
C ASP A 178 -17.04 12.82 16.96
N GLN A 179 -16.03 11.94 16.86
CA GLN A 179 -15.07 11.70 17.93
C GLN A 179 -13.64 11.82 17.42
N GLY A 180 -12.82 12.57 18.15
CA GLY A 180 -11.40 12.70 17.91
C GLY A 180 -10.65 11.37 18.09
N TYR A 181 -9.37 11.39 17.75
CA TYR A 181 -8.53 10.20 17.77
C TYR A 181 -8.46 9.54 19.15
N ARG A 182 -8.61 8.21 19.14
CA ARG A 182 -8.54 7.32 20.29
C ARG A 182 -7.61 6.16 19.99
N TYR A 183 -7.01 5.59 21.03
CA TYR A 183 -6.30 4.33 20.90
C TYR A 183 -7.28 3.22 20.46
N ALA A 184 -6.92 2.43 19.47
CA ALA A 184 -7.73 1.32 18.97
C ALA A 184 -7.43 0.02 19.71
N ARG A 185 -7.38 0.04 21.06
CA ARG A 185 -6.93 -1.09 21.89
C ARG A 185 -7.82 -2.31 21.76
N ARG A 186 -9.13 -2.09 21.80
CA ARG A 186 -10.13 -3.17 21.65
C ARG A 186 -10.02 -3.84 20.27
N PHE A 187 -9.90 -3.02 19.21
CA PHE A 187 -9.69 -3.53 17.87
C PHE A 187 -8.36 -4.30 17.78
N THR A 188 -7.28 -3.75 18.30
CA THR A 188 -5.93 -4.36 18.25
C THR A 188 -5.91 -5.71 18.95
N LEU A 189 -6.54 -5.84 20.14
CA LEU A 189 -6.61 -7.13 20.83
C LEU A 189 -7.39 -8.16 20.02
N ARG A 190 -8.56 -7.80 19.46
CA ARG A 190 -9.30 -8.70 18.58
C ARG A 190 -8.50 -9.09 17.33
N PHE A 191 -7.81 -8.13 16.73
CA PHE A 191 -6.94 -8.36 15.57
C PHE A 191 -5.82 -9.37 15.87
N LEU A 192 -5.31 -9.35 17.10
CA LEU A 192 -4.30 -10.31 17.59
C LEU A 192 -4.91 -11.61 18.16
N GLY A 193 -6.23 -11.82 18.04
CA GLY A 193 -6.91 -13.00 18.55
C GLY A 193 -7.01 -13.03 20.08
N GLN A 194 -6.91 -11.88 20.75
CA GLN A 194 -6.98 -11.75 22.20
C GLN A 194 -8.32 -11.19 22.67
N SER A 195 -8.65 -11.43 23.94
CA SER A 195 -9.88 -10.88 24.56
C SER A 195 -9.75 -9.37 24.76
N ASP A 196 -10.75 -8.62 24.33
CA ASP A 196 -10.85 -7.17 24.48
C ASP A 196 -11.76 -6.73 25.65
N ALA A 197 -12.23 -7.66 26.47
CA ALA A 197 -13.28 -7.42 27.48
C ALA A 197 -12.91 -6.37 28.53
N GLN A 198 -11.63 -6.18 28.85
CA GLN A 198 -11.15 -5.23 29.83
C GLN A 198 -10.46 -3.99 29.21
N ALA A 199 -10.39 -3.93 27.89
CA ALA A 199 -9.73 -2.81 27.21
C ALA A 199 -10.69 -1.62 27.06
N SER A 200 -10.15 -0.41 27.21
CA SER A 200 -10.85 0.84 26.89
C SER A 200 -10.08 1.60 25.84
N ASP A 201 -10.84 2.22 24.93
CA ASP A 201 -10.29 3.08 23.89
C ASP A 201 -10.30 4.53 24.41
N GLU A 202 -9.19 4.92 25.03
CA GLU A 202 -9.02 6.28 25.57
C GLU A 202 -8.62 7.26 24.48
N PRO A 203 -8.88 8.58 24.64
CA PRO A 203 -8.33 9.61 23.78
C PRO A 203 -6.81 9.51 23.69
N VAL A 204 -6.23 9.75 22.50
CA VAL A 204 -4.78 9.72 22.31
C VAL A 204 -4.10 10.80 23.14
N ARG A 205 -2.92 10.48 23.66
CA ARG A 205 -2.01 11.40 24.33
C ARG A 205 -0.70 11.36 23.58
N TRP A 206 -0.22 12.49 23.13
CA TRP A 206 0.99 12.61 22.35
C TRP A 206 2.05 13.44 23.05
N GLN A 207 3.26 13.28 22.62
CA GLN A 207 4.40 14.07 23.06
C GLN A 207 5.28 14.46 21.86
N ARG A 208 6.12 15.47 22.07
CA ARG A 208 7.09 15.88 21.08
C ARG A 208 7.99 14.69 20.66
N GLY A 209 8.12 14.49 19.36
CA GLY A 209 8.92 13.42 18.77
C GLY A 209 8.14 12.15 18.49
N ASP A 210 6.86 12.07 18.84
CA ASP A 210 5.95 11.03 18.33
C ASP A 210 5.76 11.19 16.83
N LEU A 211 5.25 10.14 16.20
CA LEU A 211 4.94 10.11 14.77
C LEU A 211 3.48 9.67 14.57
N PHE A 212 2.73 10.44 13.80
CA PHE A 212 1.40 10.07 13.32
C PHE A 212 1.51 9.62 11.87
N PHE A 213 1.02 8.42 11.58
CA PHE A 213 0.99 7.85 10.25
C PHE A 213 -0.44 7.50 9.84
N GLY A 214 -1.02 8.30 8.95
CA GLY A 214 -2.30 8.04 8.32
C GLY A 214 -2.15 6.89 7.32
N LEU A 215 -2.17 5.66 7.84
CA LEU A 215 -2.00 4.44 7.04
C LEU A 215 -3.26 4.09 6.27
N ASP A 216 -4.42 4.20 6.92
CA ASP A 216 -5.72 3.89 6.31
C ASP A 216 -6.26 5.08 5.51
N MET A 217 -7.18 4.83 4.60
CA MET A 217 -7.77 5.85 3.74
C MET A 217 -9.24 6.07 4.08
N GLN A 218 -9.52 7.06 4.94
CA GLN A 218 -10.87 7.47 5.32
C GLN A 218 -11.01 8.99 5.17
N HIS A 219 -11.32 9.43 3.96
CA HIS A 219 -11.34 10.84 3.57
C HIS A 219 -12.18 11.72 4.50
N HIS A 220 -13.42 11.34 4.77
CA HIS A 220 -14.34 12.15 5.56
C HIS A 220 -13.84 12.36 7.00
N VAL A 221 -13.38 11.29 7.64
CA VAL A 221 -12.84 11.34 9.01
C VAL A 221 -11.56 12.16 9.03
N GLN A 222 -10.63 11.88 8.13
CA GLN A 222 -9.34 12.57 8.11
C GLN A 222 -9.50 14.07 7.82
N LEU A 223 -10.38 14.45 6.91
CA LEU A 223 -10.69 15.87 6.65
C LEU A 223 -11.33 16.55 7.83
N ALA A 224 -12.26 15.90 8.53
CA ALA A 224 -12.89 16.43 9.74
C ALA A 224 -11.85 16.72 10.85
N HIS A 225 -10.75 15.96 10.87
CA HIS A 225 -9.69 16.10 11.86
C HIS A 225 -8.43 16.87 11.37
N ALA A 226 -8.51 17.64 10.27
CA ALA A 226 -7.39 18.42 9.76
C ALA A 226 -6.78 19.41 10.77
N SER A 227 -7.57 19.93 11.71
CA SER A 227 -7.08 20.79 12.80
C SER A 227 -6.21 20.02 13.80
N PHE A 228 -6.55 18.78 14.09
CA PHE A 228 -5.78 17.89 14.95
C PHE A 228 -4.37 17.63 14.38
N TYR A 229 -4.23 17.37 13.10
CA TYR A 229 -2.91 17.20 12.49
C TYR A 229 -2.05 18.44 12.57
N ARG A 230 -2.64 19.63 12.37
CA ARG A 230 -1.93 20.91 12.58
C ARG A 230 -1.46 21.09 14.02
N GLN A 231 -2.31 20.71 14.99
CA GLN A 231 -1.94 20.75 16.39
C GLN A 231 -0.78 19.80 16.68
N LEU A 232 -0.84 18.56 16.22
CA LEU A 232 0.25 17.57 16.35
C LEU A 232 1.58 18.12 15.83
N MET A 233 1.58 18.69 14.63
CA MET A 233 2.78 19.28 14.02
C MET A 233 3.29 20.47 14.83
N HIS A 234 2.39 21.34 15.31
CA HIS A 234 2.77 22.48 16.16
C HIS A 234 3.41 22.03 17.47
N GLU A 235 2.98 20.93 18.03
CA GLU A 235 3.50 20.36 19.28
C GLU A 235 4.72 19.43 19.04
N GLY A 236 5.17 19.30 17.79
CA GLY A 236 6.41 18.62 17.43
C GLY A 236 6.24 17.12 17.18
N VAL A 237 5.03 16.67 16.90
CA VAL A 237 4.74 15.34 16.35
C VAL A 237 4.89 15.39 14.83
N THR A 238 5.58 14.43 14.25
CA THR A 238 5.69 14.31 12.79
C THR A 238 4.43 13.67 12.23
N VAL A 239 3.80 14.28 11.22
CA VAL A 239 2.56 13.81 10.62
C VAL A 239 2.78 13.43 9.15
N LYS A 240 2.52 12.16 8.81
CA LYS A 240 2.62 11.65 7.43
C LYS A 240 1.43 10.79 7.08
N PHE A 241 1.15 10.69 5.77
CA PHE A 241 0.06 9.89 5.24
C PHE A 241 0.53 8.94 4.15
N MET A 242 -0.09 7.75 4.08
CA MET A 242 0.00 6.88 2.93
C MET A 242 -0.91 7.43 1.81
N VAL A 243 -0.39 7.49 0.59
CA VAL A 243 -1.16 7.84 -0.61
C VAL A 243 -1.18 6.61 -1.53
N TYR A 244 -2.38 6.08 -1.73
CA TYR A 244 -2.59 4.86 -2.50
C TYR A 244 -2.71 5.12 -4.00
N ASP A 245 -3.42 6.17 -4.39
CA ASP A 245 -3.59 6.56 -5.79
C ASP A 245 -4.16 7.99 -5.92
N LEU A 246 -4.27 8.45 -7.16
CA LEU A 246 -4.97 9.68 -7.54
C LEU A 246 -6.15 9.38 -8.47
N LEU A 247 -6.62 8.15 -8.51
CA LEU A 247 -7.61 7.68 -9.49
C LEU A 247 -8.93 8.47 -9.48
N PRO A 248 -9.49 8.88 -8.32
CA PRO A 248 -10.70 9.70 -8.30
C PRO A 248 -10.54 11.05 -9.00
N ILE A 249 -9.32 11.58 -9.06
CA ILE A 249 -9.03 12.84 -9.78
C ILE A 249 -8.81 12.57 -11.26
N GLN A 250 -8.04 11.52 -11.60
CA GLN A 250 -7.64 11.20 -12.96
C GLN A 250 -8.81 10.67 -13.81
N PHE A 251 -9.74 9.96 -13.19
CA PHE A 251 -10.85 9.28 -13.85
C PHE A 251 -12.21 9.56 -13.20
N ALA A 252 -12.48 10.82 -12.86
CA ALA A 252 -13.66 11.23 -12.10
C ALA A 252 -14.98 10.69 -12.67
N ASP A 253 -15.14 10.69 -13.99
CA ASP A 253 -16.36 10.23 -14.68
C ASP A 253 -16.63 8.72 -14.50
N LEU A 254 -15.60 7.96 -14.15
CA LEU A 254 -15.70 6.52 -13.94
C LEU A 254 -16.03 6.14 -12.48
N PHE A 255 -16.00 7.08 -11.54
CA PHE A 255 -16.35 6.82 -10.15
C PHE A 255 -17.86 6.89 -9.91
N LYS A 256 -18.31 6.24 -8.82
CA LYS A 256 -19.73 6.15 -8.47
C LYS A 256 -20.27 7.50 -8.04
N ASP A 257 -19.56 8.15 -7.11
CA ASP A 257 -20.01 9.35 -6.46
C ASP A 257 -19.47 10.59 -7.20
N SER A 258 -20.36 11.53 -7.50
CA SER A 258 -20.01 12.79 -8.17
C SER A 258 -18.98 13.60 -7.40
N ASP A 259 -18.99 13.48 -6.07
CA ASP A 259 -18.16 14.27 -5.15
C ASP A 259 -16.81 13.60 -4.85
N ALA A 260 -16.60 12.35 -5.31
CA ALA A 260 -15.38 11.59 -5.04
C ALA A 260 -14.11 12.34 -5.47
N LYS A 261 -14.18 13.02 -6.62
CA LYS A 261 -13.07 13.84 -7.13
C LYS A 261 -12.73 14.99 -6.19
N ASP A 262 -13.73 15.76 -5.77
CA ASP A 262 -13.49 16.96 -4.96
C ASP A 262 -13.12 16.59 -3.52
N LEU A 263 -13.70 15.54 -2.98
CA LEU A 263 -13.32 14.98 -1.70
C LEU A 263 -11.86 14.51 -1.71
N HIS A 264 -11.46 13.80 -2.75
CA HIS A 264 -10.08 13.31 -2.88
C HIS A 264 -9.07 14.46 -3.07
N LYS A 265 -9.43 15.49 -3.83
CA LYS A 265 -8.61 16.71 -3.95
C LYS A 265 -8.40 17.41 -2.60
N GLN A 266 -9.47 17.58 -1.82
CA GLN A 266 -9.39 18.18 -0.49
C GLN A 266 -8.49 17.36 0.42
N TRP A 267 -8.61 16.03 0.37
CA TRP A 267 -7.81 15.10 1.16
C TRP A 267 -6.32 15.19 0.78
N LEU A 268 -5.97 15.17 -0.51
CA LEU A 268 -4.58 15.34 -0.97
C LEU A 268 -4.01 16.73 -0.62
N ALA A 269 -4.83 17.79 -0.70
CA ALA A 269 -4.42 19.12 -0.28
C ALA A 269 -4.17 19.18 1.24
N MET A 270 -4.98 18.50 2.04
CA MET A 270 -4.76 18.36 3.49
C MET A 270 -3.43 17.63 3.76
N ILE A 271 -3.12 16.55 3.04
CA ILE A 271 -1.84 15.83 3.15
C ILE A 271 -0.66 16.75 2.79
N ALA A 272 -0.76 17.53 1.72
CA ALA A 272 0.29 18.47 1.34
C ALA A 272 0.58 19.53 2.42
N ALA A 273 -0.39 19.81 3.29
CA ALA A 273 -0.23 20.70 4.44
C ALA A 273 0.39 20.02 5.68
N THR A 274 0.80 18.74 5.60
CA THR A 274 1.48 17.98 6.68
C THR A 274 2.98 17.83 6.40
N ASP A 275 3.69 16.99 7.16
CA ASP A 275 5.14 16.78 7.00
C ASP A 275 5.48 15.87 5.81
N GLY A 276 4.52 15.10 5.29
CA GLY A 276 4.79 14.34 4.09
C GLY A 276 3.77 13.29 3.69
N ALA A 277 3.99 12.80 2.48
CA ALA A 277 3.28 11.68 1.89
C ALA A 277 4.24 10.52 1.60
N ILE A 278 3.75 9.30 1.82
CA ILE A 278 4.41 8.06 1.42
C ILE A 278 3.50 7.40 0.38
N CYS A 279 3.90 7.43 -0.87
CA CYS A 279 3.13 6.85 -1.97
C CYS A 279 3.48 5.37 -2.15
N ILE A 280 2.51 4.56 -2.57
CA ILE A 280 2.70 3.10 -2.71
C ILE A 280 3.48 2.69 -3.97
N SER A 281 3.79 3.65 -4.86
CA SER A 281 4.63 3.47 -6.03
C SER A 281 5.27 4.79 -6.43
N LYS A 282 6.34 4.72 -7.23
CA LYS A 282 6.94 5.93 -7.82
C LYS A 282 5.97 6.63 -8.76
N ALA A 283 5.21 5.87 -9.54
CA ALA A 283 4.20 6.41 -10.44
C ALA A 283 3.14 7.22 -9.69
N THR A 284 2.70 6.75 -8.50
CA THR A 284 1.79 7.51 -7.63
C THR A 284 2.47 8.77 -7.07
N ALA A 285 3.73 8.68 -6.66
CA ALA A 285 4.46 9.83 -6.15
C ALA A 285 4.66 10.90 -7.22
N ASP A 286 5.09 10.51 -8.41
CA ASP A 286 5.26 11.41 -9.56
C ASP A 286 3.92 12.09 -9.94
N ALA A 287 2.81 11.32 -9.94
CA ALA A 287 1.48 11.85 -10.20
C ALA A 287 1.04 12.85 -9.12
N PHE A 288 1.35 12.58 -7.85
CA PHE A 288 1.00 13.48 -6.75
C PHE A 288 1.80 14.77 -6.80
N ASP A 289 3.12 14.71 -7.03
CA ASP A 289 3.97 15.90 -7.17
C ASP A 289 3.59 16.73 -8.40
N ALA A 290 3.25 16.09 -9.51
CA ALA A 290 2.72 16.75 -10.71
C ALA A 290 1.41 17.48 -10.41
N TRP A 291 0.47 16.81 -9.73
CA TRP A 291 -0.81 17.41 -9.35
C TRP A 291 -0.66 18.60 -8.40
N ILE A 292 0.21 18.50 -7.38
CA ILE A 292 0.53 19.60 -6.47
C ILE A 292 1.07 20.81 -7.26
N THR A 293 1.94 20.56 -8.21
CA THR A 293 2.61 21.62 -8.99
C THR A 293 1.63 22.26 -9.97
N GLU A 294 0.86 21.48 -10.71
CA GLU A 294 -0.13 21.93 -11.69
C GLU A 294 -1.22 22.79 -11.06
N HIS A 295 -1.68 22.41 -9.87
CA HIS A 295 -2.75 23.12 -9.18
C HIS A 295 -2.27 24.12 -8.13
N ALA A 296 -0.96 24.39 -8.07
CA ALA A 296 -0.34 25.30 -7.11
C ALA A 296 -0.80 25.06 -5.66
N VAL A 297 -0.91 23.78 -5.25
CA VAL A 297 -1.40 23.39 -3.93
C VAL A 297 -0.42 23.86 -2.85
N PRO A 298 -0.87 24.62 -1.85
CA PRO A 298 -0.02 25.03 -0.73
C PRO A 298 0.55 23.82 0.03
N ARG A 299 1.86 23.87 0.31
CA ARG A 299 2.57 22.81 1.05
C ARG A 299 3.14 23.33 2.35
N ALA A 300 3.20 22.49 3.37
CA ALA A 300 4.00 22.77 4.56
C ALA A 300 5.49 22.87 4.17
N PRO A 301 6.29 23.73 4.81
CA PRO A 301 7.74 23.85 4.53
C PRO A 301 8.50 22.53 4.74
N THR A 302 8.01 21.70 5.66
CA THR A 302 8.56 20.37 6.00
C THR A 302 8.07 19.26 5.07
N PHE A 303 7.06 19.52 4.24
CA PHE A 303 6.45 18.50 3.37
C PHE A 303 7.46 17.85 2.43
N ARG A 304 7.43 16.53 2.38
CA ARG A 304 8.22 15.72 1.44
C ARG A 304 7.38 14.58 0.92
N THR A 305 7.45 14.34 -0.38
CA THR A 305 6.93 13.13 -1.01
C THR A 305 8.01 12.05 -1.01
N SER A 306 7.63 10.86 -0.66
CA SER A 306 8.43 9.65 -0.77
C SER A 306 7.58 8.51 -1.29
N TRP A 307 8.18 7.41 -1.69
CA TRP A 307 7.45 6.25 -2.15
C TRP A 307 8.09 4.96 -1.66
N VAL A 308 7.30 3.91 -1.60
CA VAL A 308 7.70 2.56 -1.23
C VAL A 308 6.85 1.58 -2.02
N HIS A 309 7.46 0.53 -2.56
CA HIS A 309 6.68 -0.56 -3.13
C HIS A 309 6.02 -1.36 -2.00
N ILE A 310 4.72 -1.53 -2.13
CA ILE A 310 4.00 -2.44 -1.24
C ILE A 310 4.36 -3.88 -1.61
N GLY A 311 4.50 -4.77 -0.62
CA GLY A 311 4.76 -6.17 -0.87
C GLY A 311 3.52 -6.91 -1.37
N ALA A 312 3.70 -8.11 -1.87
CA ALA A 312 2.66 -9.00 -2.36
C ALA A 312 2.54 -10.30 -1.55
N ASP A 313 3.04 -10.30 -0.33
CA ASP A 313 3.01 -11.47 0.52
C ASP A 313 1.61 -11.67 1.11
N ILE A 314 0.85 -12.60 0.54
CA ILE A 314 -0.51 -12.94 0.98
C ILE A 314 -0.48 -13.53 2.39
N ASP A 315 0.54 -14.29 2.73
CA ASP A 315 0.69 -14.94 4.05
C ASP A 315 0.75 -13.91 5.20
N GLY A 316 1.29 -12.72 4.92
CA GLY A 316 1.34 -11.61 5.87
C GLY A 316 -0.01 -11.00 6.22
N SER A 317 -1.04 -11.15 5.37
CA SER A 317 -2.34 -10.44 5.47
C SER A 317 -3.45 -11.20 6.19
N GLN A 318 -3.16 -12.32 6.89
CA GLN A 318 -4.16 -13.24 7.45
C GLN A 318 -5.11 -13.77 6.36
N PRO A 319 -4.62 -14.64 5.47
CA PRO A 319 -5.42 -15.13 4.35
C PRO A 319 -6.67 -15.86 4.82
N SER A 320 -7.75 -15.64 4.12
CA SER A 320 -9.00 -16.36 4.32
C SER A 320 -8.92 -17.78 3.74
N SER A 321 -9.58 -18.73 4.36
CA SER A 321 -9.60 -20.14 3.95
C SER A 321 -11.02 -20.60 3.64
N GLY A 322 -11.10 -21.73 2.94
CA GLY A 322 -12.35 -22.40 2.56
C GLY A 322 -12.56 -22.43 1.05
N LEU A 323 -13.08 -23.53 0.58
CA LEU A 323 -13.41 -23.76 -0.82
C LEU A 323 -14.92 -23.99 -0.96
N PRO A 324 -15.60 -23.40 -1.96
CA PRO A 324 -16.99 -23.76 -2.25
C PRO A 324 -17.08 -25.18 -2.80
N ASP A 325 -18.26 -25.80 -2.71
CA ASP A 325 -18.49 -27.19 -3.08
C ASP A 325 -18.15 -27.53 -4.55
N ASP A 326 -18.27 -26.54 -5.43
CA ASP A 326 -17.95 -26.63 -6.85
C ASP A 326 -16.53 -26.30 -7.23
N ALA A 327 -15.68 -25.88 -6.27
CA ALA A 327 -14.33 -25.39 -6.55
C ALA A 327 -13.48 -26.39 -7.35
N GLU A 328 -13.53 -27.67 -6.97
CA GLU A 328 -12.78 -28.73 -7.65
C GLU A 328 -13.18 -28.88 -9.13
N ALA A 329 -14.48 -28.87 -9.42
CA ALA A 329 -15.00 -28.98 -10.78
C ALA A 329 -14.62 -27.78 -11.63
N VAL A 330 -14.65 -26.58 -11.04
CA VAL A 330 -14.19 -25.34 -11.71
C VAL A 330 -12.71 -25.44 -12.01
N LEU A 331 -11.85 -25.75 -11.03
CA LEU A 331 -10.40 -25.86 -11.21
C LEU A 331 -10.03 -26.91 -12.26
N GLN A 332 -10.69 -28.08 -12.27
CA GLN A 332 -10.49 -29.10 -13.31
C GLN A 332 -10.82 -28.54 -14.70
N THR A 333 -11.91 -27.77 -14.83
CA THR A 333 -12.29 -27.14 -16.10
C THR A 333 -11.25 -26.11 -16.54
N LEU A 334 -10.70 -25.34 -15.62
CA LEU A 334 -9.64 -24.36 -15.92
C LEU A 334 -8.36 -25.03 -16.43
N CYS A 335 -8.01 -26.19 -15.91
CA CYS A 335 -6.83 -26.96 -16.36
C CYS A 335 -6.99 -27.64 -17.73
N GLN A 336 -8.22 -27.78 -18.26
CA GLN A 336 -8.46 -28.48 -19.52
C GLN A 336 -8.01 -27.70 -20.77
N ARG A 337 -7.87 -26.40 -20.67
CA ARG A 337 -7.52 -25.49 -21.78
C ARG A 337 -6.79 -24.25 -21.28
N PRO A 338 -6.09 -23.49 -22.15
CA PRO A 338 -5.47 -22.23 -21.72
C PRO A 338 -6.47 -21.30 -21.05
N THR A 339 -6.14 -20.83 -19.86
CA THR A 339 -7.02 -20.01 -19.02
C THR A 339 -6.41 -18.63 -18.81
N PHE A 340 -7.15 -17.61 -19.26
CA PHE A 340 -6.84 -16.20 -19.01
C PHE A 340 -7.54 -15.75 -17.73
N LEU A 341 -6.77 -15.18 -16.81
CA LEU A 341 -7.22 -14.71 -15.50
C LEU A 341 -7.21 -13.19 -15.41
N CYS A 342 -8.24 -12.60 -14.85
CA CYS A 342 -8.28 -11.18 -14.47
C CYS A 342 -8.77 -11.06 -13.03
N VAL A 343 -7.91 -10.56 -12.13
CA VAL A 343 -8.20 -10.42 -10.70
C VAL A 343 -8.37 -8.95 -10.36
N SER A 344 -9.61 -8.52 -10.19
CA SER A 344 -9.96 -7.16 -9.76
C SER A 344 -11.47 -7.03 -9.54
N THR A 345 -11.89 -6.06 -8.72
CA THR A 345 -13.30 -5.62 -8.68
C THR A 345 -13.80 -5.28 -10.09
N ILE A 346 -15.02 -5.67 -10.43
CA ILE A 346 -15.64 -5.35 -11.71
C ILE A 346 -16.05 -3.87 -11.70
N GLU A 347 -15.27 -3.04 -12.33
CA GLU A 347 -15.50 -1.57 -12.40
C GLU A 347 -15.01 -0.97 -13.74
N PRO A 348 -15.56 0.18 -14.16
CA PRO A 348 -15.33 0.71 -15.51
C PRO A 348 -13.86 0.93 -15.87
N ARG A 349 -13.02 1.37 -14.91
CA ARG A 349 -11.60 1.63 -15.16
C ARG A 349 -10.74 0.36 -15.31
N LYS A 350 -11.23 -0.79 -14.82
CA LYS A 350 -10.54 -2.10 -14.95
C LYS A 350 -10.72 -2.74 -16.33
N ARG A 351 -11.68 -2.23 -17.13
CA ARG A 351 -11.87 -2.59 -18.54
C ARG A 351 -12.13 -4.08 -18.80
N GLN A 352 -12.79 -4.78 -17.86
CA GLN A 352 -13.17 -6.20 -18.04
C GLN A 352 -14.05 -6.42 -19.28
N GLN A 353 -14.88 -5.45 -19.66
CA GLN A 353 -15.65 -5.52 -20.89
C GLN A 353 -14.74 -5.67 -22.12
N GLN A 354 -13.64 -4.92 -22.18
CA GLN A 354 -12.68 -5.00 -23.29
C GLN A 354 -11.97 -6.36 -23.31
N ILE A 355 -11.67 -6.93 -22.15
CA ILE A 355 -11.12 -8.28 -22.05
C ILE A 355 -12.13 -9.31 -22.59
N LEU A 356 -13.40 -9.23 -22.15
CA LEU A 356 -14.45 -10.14 -22.62
C LEU A 356 -14.60 -10.09 -24.14
N GLU A 357 -14.70 -8.88 -24.71
CA GLU A 357 -14.83 -8.67 -26.14
C GLU A 357 -13.65 -9.24 -26.95
N ALA A 358 -12.44 -9.15 -26.42
CA ALA A 358 -11.26 -9.75 -27.02
C ALA A 358 -11.34 -11.30 -27.02
N ILE A 359 -11.73 -11.87 -25.90
CA ILE A 359 -11.85 -13.33 -25.76
C ILE A 359 -13.03 -13.88 -26.60
N GLU A 360 -14.15 -13.16 -26.70
CA GLU A 360 -15.26 -13.54 -27.59
C GLU A 360 -14.82 -13.65 -29.06
N ARG A 361 -13.91 -12.77 -29.52
CA ARG A 361 -13.32 -12.88 -30.86
C ARG A 361 -12.48 -14.15 -31.00
N LEU A 362 -11.65 -14.48 -29.99
CA LEU A 362 -10.89 -15.73 -30.02
C LEU A 362 -11.83 -16.95 -30.09
N TRP A 363 -12.93 -16.95 -29.36
CA TRP A 363 -13.93 -18.02 -29.45
C TRP A 363 -14.60 -18.10 -30.82
N GLN A 364 -14.90 -16.96 -31.46
CA GLN A 364 -15.43 -16.89 -32.84
C GLN A 364 -14.44 -17.44 -33.87
N ASP A 365 -13.14 -17.21 -33.65
CA ASP A 365 -12.05 -17.72 -34.48
C ASP A 365 -11.75 -19.22 -34.19
N GLY A 366 -12.52 -19.87 -33.30
CA GLY A 366 -12.37 -21.29 -32.97
C GLY A 366 -11.24 -21.59 -31.98
N ILE A 367 -10.68 -20.57 -31.32
CA ILE A 367 -9.63 -20.74 -30.31
C ILE A 367 -10.28 -21.12 -28.99
N ASP A 368 -9.98 -22.33 -28.48
CA ASP A 368 -10.59 -22.88 -27.26
C ASP A 368 -9.80 -22.46 -26.01
N VAL A 369 -10.23 -21.38 -25.37
CA VAL A 369 -9.62 -20.81 -24.16
C VAL A 369 -10.69 -20.52 -23.11
N ASN A 370 -10.28 -20.49 -21.84
CA ASN A 370 -11.12 -20.01 -20.74
C ASN A 370 -10.83 -18.53 -20.42
N LEU A 371 -11.84 -17.84 -19.91
CA LEU A 371 -11.73 -16.54 -19.27
C LEU A 371 -12.29 -16.60 -17.85
N VAL A 372 -11.49 -16.19 -16.88
CA VAL A 372 -11.87 -16.12 -15.47
C VAL A 372 -11.74 -14.69 -14.96
N PHE A 373 -12.84 -14.14 -14.49
CA PHE A 373 -12.85 -12.94 -13.68
C PHE A 373 -12.95 -13.31 -12.20
N VAL A 374 -12.05 -12.78 -11.38
CA VAL A 374 -12.12 -12.91 -9.91
C VAL A 374 -12.30 -11.53 -9.32
N GLY A 375 -13.38 -11.32 -8.57
CA GLY A 375 -13.65 -10.06 -7.88
C GLY A 375 -15.13 -9.77 -7.71
N GLN A 376 -15.42 -8.89 -6.76
CA GLN A 376 -16.76 -8.43 -6.44
C GLN A 376 -17.31 -7.51 -7.55
N LEU A 377 -18.63 -7.40 -7.61
CA LEU A 377 -19.27 -6.37 -8.40
C LEU A 377 -19.00 -5.00 -7.78
N GLY A 378 -18.44 -4.09 -8.55
CA GLY A 378 -18.25 -2.69 -8.19
C GLY A 378 -19.44 -1.82 -8.62
N TRP A 379 -19.14 -0.66 -9.18
CA TRP A 379 -20.15 0.33 -9.56
C TRP A 379 -20.15 0.58 -11.08
N LYS A 380 -21.29 1.07 -11.61
CA LYS A 380 -21.47 1.44 -13.03
C LYS A 380 -21.13 0.28 -14.00
N THR A 381 -21.35 -0.95 -13.61
CA THR A 381 -21.04 -2.15 -14.39
C THR A 381 -22.17 -3.18 -14.40
N GLU A 382 -23.38 -2.76 -14.07
CA GLU A 382 -24.57 -3.63 -14.00
C GLU A 382 -24.84 -4.33 -15.34
N ALA A 383 -24.68 -3.60 -16.46
CA ALA A 383 -24.84 -4.16 -17.80
C ALA A 383 -23.79 -5.24 -18.11
N LEU A 384 -22.53 -5.03 -17.70
CA LEU A 384 -21.48 -6.03 -17.84
C LEU A 384 -21.77 -7.24 -16.96
N ALA A 385 -22.19 -7.03 -15.71
CA ALA A 385 -22.53 -8.09 -14.79
C ALA A 385 -23.66 -8.99 -15.34
N GLU A 386 -24.68 -8.39 -15.92
CA GLU A 386 -25.78 -9.12 -16.55
C GLU A 386 -25.30 -9.89 -17.80
N ARG A 387 -24.45 -9.27 -18.63
CA ARG A 387 -23.80 -9.92 -19.77
C ARG A 387 -22.99 -11.14 -19.35
N LEU A 388 -22.17 -11.02 -18.30
CA LEU A 388 -21.37 -12.15 -17.76
C LEU A 388 -22.25 -13.30 -17.29
N ARG A 389 -23.35 -13.02 -16.56
CA ARG A 389 -24.25 -14.05 -16.04
C ARG A 389 -25.04 -14.78 -17.13
N ARG A 390 -25.45 -14.05 -18.18
CA ARG A 390 -26.28 -14.61 -19.29
C ARG A 390 -25.47 -15.03 -20.50
N HIS A 391 -24.15 -14.94 -20.42
CA HIS A 391 -23.31 -15.30 -21.57
C HIS A 391 -23.46 -16.80 -21.91
N SER A 392 -23.48 -17.14 -23.21
CA SER A 392 -23.61 -18.53 -23.66
C SER A 392 -22.48 -19.45 -23.16
N GLU A 393 -21.33 -18.90 -22.87
CA GLU A 393 -20.17 -19.61 -22.33
C GLU A 393 -20.08 -19.57 -20.78
N ALA A 394 -21.04 -18.97 -20.11
CA ALA A 394 -21.04 -18.92 -18.64
C ALA A 394 -21.06 -20.33 -18.04
N GLY A 395 -20.13 -20.60 -17.11
CA GLY A 395 -19.93 -21.91 -16.51
C GLY A 395 -19.26 -22.97 -17.41
N ARG A 396 -18.88 -22.62 -18.65
CA ARG A 396 -18.20 -23.51 -19.61
C ARG A 396 -16.77 -23.05 -19.93
N ARG A 397 -16.63 -21.82 -20.46
CA ARG A 397 -15.37 -21.16 -20.78
C ARG A 397 -15.27 -19.78 -20.16
N LEU A 398 -16.35 -19.23 -19.62
CA LEU A 398 -16.43 -17.95 -18.94
C LEU A 398 -16.83 -18.18 -17.47
N PHE A 399 -15.99 -17.73 -16.56
CA PHE A 399 -16.21 -17.84 -15.11
C PHE A 399 -16.11 -16.47 -14.47
N TRP A 400 -17.04 -16.17 -13.57
CA TRP A 400 -16.96 -15.00 -12.71
C TRP A 400 -17.09 -15.43 -11.25
N LEU A 401 -15.94 -15.46 -10.55
CA LEU A 401 -15.81 -15.93 -9.17
C LEU A 401 -15.87 -14.72 -8.24
N GLN A 402 -16.88 -14.68 -7.39
CA GLN A 402 -17.12 -13.57 -6.47
C GLN A 402 -16.98 -14.05 -5.03
N GLY A 403 -16.35 -13.22 -4.16
CA GLY A 403 -16.25 -13.51 -2.73
C GLY A 403 -15.48 -14.77 -2.39
N ILE A 404 -14.57 -15.19 -3.25
CA ILE A 404 -13.74 -16.36 -2.99
C ILE A 404 -12.71 -16.07 -1.91
N SER A 405 -12.30 -17.12 -1.19
CA SER A 405 -11.22 -17.04 -0.21
C SER A 405 -9.86 -16.85 -0.88
N ASP A 406 -8.88 -16.35 -0.12
CA ASP A 406 -7.49 -16.28 -0.59
C ASP A 406 -6.95 -17.67 -0.95
N GLU A 407 -7.33 -18.71 -0.18
CA GLU A 407 -6.99 -20.12 -0.51
C GLU A 407 -7.51 -20.53 -1.89
N TYR A 408 -8.75 -20.16 -2.22
CA TYR A 408 -9.31 -20.49 -3.54
C TYR A 408 -8.65 -19.64 -4.64
N LEU A 409 -8.37 -18.38 -4.37
CA LEU A 409 -7.66 -17.49 -5.31
C LEU A 409 -6.27 -18.04 -5.67
N GLU A 410 -5.49 -18.53 -4.70
CA GLU A 410 -4.18 -19.18 -4.94
C GLU A 410 -4.32 -20.39 -5.90
N LYS A 411 -5.36 -21.22 -5.70
CA LYS A 411 -5.63 -22.37 -6.59
C LYS A 411 -6.04 -21.92 -8.00
N VAL A 412 -6.80 -20.83 -8.12
CA VAL A 412 -7.18 -20.26 -9.42
C VAL A 412 -5.96 -19.70 -10.14
N TYR A 413 -5.05 -19.01 -9.43
CA TYR A 413 -3.76 -18.61 -10.03
C TYR A 413 -2.99 -19.82 -10.54
N ALA A 414 -2.85 -20.86 -9.73
CA ALA A 414 -2.12 -22.09 -10.10
C ALA A 414 -2.74 -22.83 -11.29
N ALA A 415 -4.06 -22.76 -11.47
CA ALA A 415 -4.80 -23.37 -12.59
C ALA A 415 -4.85 -22.49 -13.85
N SER A 416 -4.33 -21.26 -13.80
CA SER A 416 -4.37 -20.29 -14.90
C SER A 416 -3.11 -20.36 -15.76
N THR A 417 -3.21 -19.86 -16.99
CA THR A 417 -2.10 -19.84 -17.97
C THR A 417 -1.50 -18.45 -18.14
N CYS A 418 -2.32 -17.39 -17.96
CA CYS A 418 -1.89 -16.02 -18.19
C CYS A 418 -2.78 -15.05 -17.40
N LEU A 419 -2.18 -14.02 -16.81
CA LEU A 419 -2.92 -12.90 -16.23
C LEU A 419 -3.16 -11.82 -17.29
N ILE A 420 -4.37 -11.24 -17.30
CA ILE A 420 -4.68 -10.01 -18.07
C ILE A 420 -4.97 -8.86 -17.10
N ALA A 421 -4.21 -7.77 -17.24
CA ALA A 421 -4.37 -6.54 -16.47
C ALA A 421 -4.65 -5.35 -17.42
N ALA A 422 -5.92 -5.08 -17.71
CA ALA A 422 -6.34 -4.07 -18.68
C ALA A 422 -6.70 -2.70 -18.09
N SER A 423 -6.43 -2.47 -16.81
CA SER A 423 -6.77 -1.25 -16.09
C SER A 423 -6.25 0.02 -16.78
N LEU A 424 -7.03 1.09 -16.77
CA LEU A 424 -6.61 2.39 -17.31
C LEU A 424 -5.51 3.04 -16.47
N ASN A 425 -5.55 2.83 -15.16
CA ASN A 425 -4.49 3.18 -14.22
C ASN A 425 -4.70 2.44 -12.89
N GLU A 426 -3.65 2.38 -12.07
CA GLU A 426 -3.61 1.75 -10.76
C GLU A 426 -2.69 2.52 -9.81
N GLY A 427 -2.85 2.28 -8.50
CA GLY A 427 -1.87 2.74 -7.52
C GLY A 427 -0.61 1.88 -7.50
N PHE A 428 -0.78 0.54 -7.71
CA PHE A 428 0.35 -0.40 -7.70
C PHE A 428 0.16 -1.59 -8.66
N GLY A 429 -0.90 -2.39 -8.48
CA GLY A 429 -1.12 -3.59 -9.30
C GLY A 429 -0.69 -4.87 -8.60
N LEU A 430 -1.23 -5.14 -7.41
CA LEU A 430 -0.94 -6.35 -6.62
C LEU A 430 -1.11 -7.64 -7.43
N SER A 431 -2.13 -7.73 -8.28
CA SER A 431 -2.39 -8.91 -9.12
C SER A 431 -1.23 -9.27 -10.05
N LEU A 432 -0.42 -8.29 -10.48
CA LEU A 432 0.77 -8.56 -11.29
C LEU A 432 1.81 -9.36 -10.50
N ILE A 433 2.04 -8.98 -9.25
CA ILE A 433 3.01 -9.66 -8.38
C ILE A 433 2.47 -11.02 -7.94
N GLU A 434 1.17 -11.10 -7.63
CA GLU A 434 0.51 -12.37 -7.33
C GLU A 434 0.67 -13.36 -8.50
N ALA A 435 0.39 -12.92 -9.72
CA ALA A 435 0.60 -13.74 -10.92
C ALA A 435 2.07 -14.16 -11.10
N ALA A 436 2.99 -13.24 -10.88
CA ALA A 436 4.43 -13.51 -10.98
C ALA A 436 4.89 -14.56 -9.95
N ARG A 437 4.35 -14.57 -8.74
CA ARG A 437 4.61 -15.63 -7.73
C ARG A 437 4.20 -17.02 -8.22
N HIS A 438 3.14 -17.09 -9.03
CA HIS A 438 2.68 -18.34 -9.65
C HIS A 438 3.36 -18.65 -10.99
N GLY A 439 4.32 -17.84 -11.42
CA GLY A 439 5.01 -18.02 -12.69
C GLY A 439 4.13 -17.76 -13.91
N LEU A 440 3.02 -17.04 -13.76
CA LEU A 440 2.13 -16.75 -14.88
C LEU A 440 2.70 -15.65 -15.78
N PRO A 441 2.70 -15.85 -17.11
CA PRO A 441 2.84 -14.76 -18.06
C PRO A 441 1.80 -13.67 -17.83
N ILE A 442 2.17 -12.42 -18.08
CA ILE A 442 1.30 -11.27 -17.84
C ILE A 442 1.09 -10.50 -19.14
N ILE A 443 -0.16 -10.24 -19.49
CA ILE A 443 -0.55 -9.27 -20.51
C ILE A 443 -1.10 -8.05 -19.76
N ALA A 444 -0.44 -6.91 -19.91
CA ALA A 444 -0.81 -5.71 -19.17
C ALA A 444 -1.00 -4.51 -20.11
N ARG A 445 -1.85 -3.58 -19.71
CA ARG A 445 -1.90 -2.29 -20.39
C ARG A 445 -0.60 -1.53 -20.18
N ASP A 446 -0.13 -0.85 -21.21
CA ASP A 446 1.06 0.00 -21.13
C ASP A 446 0.76 1.29 -20.34
N ILE A 447 0.94 1.21 -19.02
CA ILE A 447 0.78 2.32 -18.08
C ILE A 447 2.00 2.42 -17.15
N PRO A 448 2.35 3.62 -16.65
CA PRO A 448 3.56 3.84 -15.88
C PRO A 448 3.72 2.87 -14.70
N VAL A 449 2.68 2.69 -13.89
CA VAL A 449 2.74 1.82 -12.71
C VAL A 449 2.92 0.34 -13.07
N PHE A 450 2.33 -0.15 -14.18
CA PHE A 450 2.54 -1.53 -14.61
C PHE A 450 3.95 -1.74 -15.16
N ARG A 451 4.50 -0.74 -15.87
CA ARG A 451 5.92 -0.72 -16.26
C ARG A 451 6.84 -0.73 -15.05
N GLU A 452 6.49 0.02 -14.00
CA GLU A 452 7.25 0.05 -12.74
C GLU A 452 7.24 -1.31 -12.03
N VAL A 453 6.06 -1.94 -11.92
CA VAL A 453 5.86 -3.14 -11.11
C VAL A 453 6.23 -4.42 -11.85
N ALA A 454 5.81 -4.57 -13.10
CA ALA A 454 6.05 -5.78 -13.89
C ALA A 454 7.28 -5.68 -14.80
N GLY A 455 7.76 -4.48 -15.13
CA GLY A 455 8.94 -4.28 -15.95
C GLY A 455 8.86 -5.06 -17.27
N GLU A 456 9.93 -5.76 -17.60
CA GLU A 456 10.05 -6.57 -18.82
C GLU A 456 9.31 -7.94 -18.73
N TYR A 457 8.72 -8.26 -17.56
CA TYR A 457 8.02 -9.54 -17.35
C TYR A 457 6.58 -9.55 -17.87
N ALA A 458 6.07 -8.41 -18.33
CA ALA A 458 4.76 -8.31 -18.95
C ALA A 458 4.87 -8.01 -20.46
N THR A 459 3.91 -8.51 -21.22
CA THR A 459 3.62 -8.07 -22.58
C THR A 459 2.61 -6.92 -22.50
N TYR A 460 2.92 -5.78 -23.18
CA TYR A 460 2.12 -4.56 -23.10
C TYR A 460 1.33 -4.31 -24.37
#